data_3421c63bafe076a95a0a8fb02107a470
#
_entry.id   3421c63bafe076a95a0a8fb02107a470
#
_cell.length_a   1.000
_cell.length_b   1.000
_cell.length_c   1.000
_cell.angle_alpha   90.00
_cell.angle_beta   90.00
_cell.angle_gamma   90.00
#
_symmetry.space_group_name_H-M   'P 1'
#
loop_
_entity.id
_entity.type
_entity.pdbx_description
1 polymer ?
#
loop_
_entity_poly.entity_id
_entity_poly.type
_entity_poly.pdbx_seq_one_letter_code
_entity_poly.pdbx_strand_id
1 'polypeptide(L)'
;MKIRYAVAGALFVSAGMIGGSSYAADLIAVITPSHDNPFFKAEAEGAEAKAKELGYDVISLVHDDDANKQSELIDTAIARGAKAIILDNAGADATVAAVKKAKEAGVASFLIDREINASGIALAQIVSNNYQGAQLGGQEFVKLMGEKGNYVELVGKESDTNAGIRSKGYHDVIDEYPDLKMVSRQSANWDQQQAFQKMESILQANPNIKGVISGNDTMAMGAEAALKAAGRSDIIVVGFDGSNDVRDSIMQGGIKATVLQPAYREAQLGVEQADAYIKTKTAPKTEKQLMDCALITPSNAAKVDTFQLKP
;
A
#
# COMPACT_ATOMS: atom_id res chain seq x y z
N MET A 1 12.30 -94.56 -19.39
CA MET A 1 12.62 -93.52 -18.43
C MET A 1 12.37 -92.18 -19.09
N LYS A 2 11.23 -91.49 -18.80
CA LYS A 2 10.80 -90.25 -19.48
C LYS A 2 10.98 -89.06 -18.50
N ILE A 3 11.90 -88.19 -18.82
CA ILE A 3 12.18 -86.96 -18.06
C ILE A 3 11.22 -85.90 -18.54
N ARG A 4 10.41 -85.34 -17.63
CA ARG A 4 9.54 -84.19 -17.86
C ARG A 4 10.25 -82.90 -17.38
N TYR A 5 10.45 -82.00 -18.30
CA TYR A 5 10.89 -80.61 -17.99
C TYR A 5 9.69 -79.80 -17.66
N ALA A 6 9.66 -79.19 -16.47
CA ALA A 6 8.69 -78.17 -16.07
C ALA A 6 9.29 -76.81 -16.42
N VAL A 7 8.57 -76.08 -17.26
CA VAL A 7 8.89 -74.67 -17.59
C VAL A 7 8.14 -73.76 -16.59
N ALA A 8 8.86 -73.06 -15.74
CA ALA A 8 8.34 -72.08 -14.85
C ALA A 8 8.27 -70.74 -15.62
N GLY A 9 7.04 -70.23 -15.90
CA GLY A 9 6.82 -68.93 -16.48
C GLY A 9 6.90 -67.83 -15.41
N ALA A 10 7.90 -66.98 -15.53
CA ALA A 10 7.99 -65.76 -14.70
C ALA A 10 7.07 -64.69 -15.27
N LEU A 11 6.01 -64.28 -14.52
CA LEU A 11 5.21 -63.10 -14.81
C LEU A 11 6.01 -61.85 -14.38
N PHE A 12 6.44 -61.08 -15.33
CA PHE A 12 6.93 -59.71 -15.09
C PHE A 12 5.73 -58.78 -14.93
N VAL A 13 5.42 -58.38 -13.69
CA VAL A 13 4.51 -57.29 -13.41
C VAL A 13 5.29 -55.99 -13.61
N SER A 14 5.09 -55.33 -14.75
CA SER A 14 5.59 -53.96 -14.97
C SER A 14 4.75 -53.00 -14.15
N ALA A 15 5.28 -52.57 -12.99
CA ALA A 15 4.75 -51.44 -12.27
C ALA A 15 4.95 -50.14 -13.11
N GLY A 16 3.91 -49.71 -13.79
CA GLY A 16 3.90 -48.42 -14.46
C GLY A 16 4.06 -47.29 -13.41
N MET A 17 5.24 -46.68 -13.36
CA MET A 17 5.43 -45.42 -12.67
C MET A 17 4.57 -44.36 -13.38
N ILE A 18 3.42 -44.03 -12.81
CA ILE A 18 2.68 -42.83 -13.16
C ILE A 18 3.53 -41.66 -12.64
N GLY A 19 4.43 -41.19 -13.48
CA GLY A 19 5.16 -39.94 -13.26
C GLY A 19 4.14 -38.82 -13.25
N GLY A 20 3.65 -38.39 -12.08
CA GLY A 20 2.89 -37.18 -11.93
C GLY A 20 3.78 -36.03 -12.41
N SER A 21 3.44 -35.44 -13.56
CA SER A 21 4.04 -34.18 -13.97
C SER A 21 3.71 -33.17 -12.89
N SER A 22 4.67 -32.87 -12.01
CA SER A 22 4.58 -31.69 -11.15
C SER A 22 4.63 -30.49 -12.07
N TYR A 23 3.45 -29.96 -12.41
CA TYR A 23 3.40 -28.64 -13.02
C TYR A 23 3.93 -27.66 -11.98
N ALA A 24 4.97 -26.90 -12.34
CA ALA A 24 5.37 -25.76 -11.54
C ALA A 24 4.15 -24.85 -11.34
N ALA A 25 3.96 -24.33 -10.14
CA ALA A 25 2.87 -23.42 -9.86
C ALA A 25 3.02 -22.16 -10.73
N ASP A 26 1.89 -21.60 -11.18
CA ASP A 26 1.90 -20.33 -11.89
C ASP A 26 2.48 -19.22 -11.00
N LEU A 27 3.26 -18.32 -11.58
CA LEU A 27 3.98 -17.28 -10.86
C LEU A 27 3.17 -15.96 -10.84
N ILE A 28 3.05 -15.34 -9.65
CA ILE A 28 2.61 -13.96 -9.47
C ILE A 28 3.80 -13.13 -8.99
N ALA A 29 4.02 -11.97 -9.63
CA ALA A 29 4.98 -10.98 -9.18
C ALA A 29 4.28 -9.93 -8.31
N VAL A 30 4.83 -9.64 -7.13
CA VAL A 30 4.43 -8.56 -6.24
C VAL A 30 5.54 -7.52 -6.28
N ILE A 31 5.22 -6.28 -6.68
CA ILE A 31 6.20 -5.21 -6.87
C ILE A 31 5.71 -3.98 -6.10
N THR A 32 6.48 -3.54 -5.10
CA THR A 32 6.10 -2.48 -4.17
C THR A 32 7.25 -1.51 -3.92
N PRO A 33 7.00 -0.33 -3.31
CA PRO A 33 8.05 0.50 -2.73
C PRO A 33 8.83 -0.18 -1.59
N SER A 34 9.76 0.56 -0.93
CA SER A 34 10.56 0.02 0.17
C SER A 34 9.72 -0.42 1.37
N HIS A 35 10.04 -1.60 1.90
CA HIS A 35 9.41 -2.14 3.12
C HIS A 35 9.87 -1.46 4.41
N ASP A 36 10.74 -0.45 4.34
CA ASP A 36 11.03 0.45 5.46
C ASP A 36 9.78 1.24 5.87
N ASN A 37 8.87 1.48 4.94
CA ASN A 37 7.53 1.95 5.26
C ASN A 37 6.62 0.72 5.54
N PRO A 38 6.04 0.59 6.75
CA PRO A 38 5.22 -0.55 7.13
C PRO A 38 3.95 -0.73 6.29
N PHE A 39 3.47 0.34 5.63
CA PHE A 39 2.34 0.28 4.71
C PHE A 39 2.65 -0.64 3.51
N PHE A 40 3.71 -0.37 2.79
CA PHE A 40 4.12 -1.17 1.62
C PHE A 40 4.53 -2.59 1.99
N LYS A 41 5.09 -2.78 3.20
CA LYS A 41 5.33 -4.11 3.74
C LYS A 41 4.03 -4.89 3.93
N ALA A 42 2.99 -4.28 4.48
CA ALA A 42 1.70 -4.92 4.69
C ALA A 42 1.02 -5.28 3.36
N GLU A 43 1.16 -4.47 2.33
CA GLU A 43 0.69 -4.80 0.98
C GLU A 43 1.41 -6.03 0.42
N ALA A 44 2.75 -6.05 0.47
CA ALA A 44 3.53 -7.18 -0.01
C ALA A 44 3.14 -8.48 0.74
N GLU A 45 3.05 -8.43 2.08
CA GLU A 45 2.66 -9.55 2.91
C GLU A 45 1.21 -10.02 2.59
N GLY A 46 0.28 -9.10 2.38
CA GLY A 46 -1.11 -9.39 2.02
C GLY A 46 -1.22 -10.08 0.66
N ALA A 47 -0.52 -9.56 -0.34
CA ALA A 47 -0.46 -10.16 -1.68
C ALA A 47 0.20 -11.54 -1.65
N GLU A 48 1.38 -11.65 -1.00
CA GLU A 48 2.09 -12.93 -0.89
C GLU A 48 1.26 -14.00 -0.17
N ALA A 49 0.65 -13.65 0.95
CA ALA A 49 -0.16 -14.59 1.72
C ALA A 49 -1.34 -15.12 0.88
N LYS A 50 -2.04 -14.23 0.18
CA LYS A 50 -3.18 -14.62 -0.66
C LYS A 50 -2.73 -15.43 -1.88
N ALA A 51 -1.65 -15.08 -2.53
CA ALA A 51 -1.15 -15.82 -3.68
C ALA A 51 -0.72 -17.24 -3.28
N LYS A 52 -0.01 -17.40 -2.16
CA LYS A 52 0.36 -18.71 -1.60
C LYS A 52 -0.86 -19.54 -1.19
N GLU A 53 -1.87 -18.91 -0.58
CA GLU A 53 -3.16 -19.55 -0.23
C GLU A 53 -3.86 -20.12 -1.46
N LEU A 54 -3.77 -19.42 -2.60
CA LEU A 54 -4.38 -19.83 -3.87
C LEU A 54 -3.50 -20.80 -4.69
N GLY A 55 -2.29 -21.16 -4.20
CA GLY A 55 -1.41 -22.14 -4.80
C GLY A 55 -0.45 -21.58 -5.86
N TYR A 56 -0.19 -20.26 -5.84
CA TYR A 56 0.78 -19.62 -6.74
C TYR A 56 2.18 -19.58 -6.14
N ASP A 57 3.19 -19.67 -7.00
CA ASP A 57 4.53 -19.20 -6.67
C ASP A 57 4.56 -17.67 -6.67
N VAL A 58 5.38 -17.08 -5.80
CA VAL A 58 5.47 -15.62 -5.64
C VAL A 58 6.91 -15.16 -5.75
N ILE A 59 7.12 -14.05 -6.47
CA ILE A 59 8.31 -13.23 -6.33
C ILE A 59 7.91 -11.86 -5.79
N SER A 60 8.56 -11.44 -4.71
CA SER A 60 8.37 -10.11 -4.11
C SER A 60 9.58 -9.25 -4.45
N LEU A 61 9.37 -8.08 -5.01
CA LEU A 61 10.40 -7.20 -5.57
C LEU A 61 10.14 -5.77 -5.10
N VAL A 62 11.22 -5.04 -4.82
CA VAL A 62 11.15 -3.69 -4.24
C VAL A 62 11.83 -2.68 -5.17
N HIS A 63 11.09 -1.64 -5.58
CA HIS A 63 11.59 -0.62 -6.50
C HIS A 63 12.11 0.67 -5.83
N ASP A 64 11.99 0.80 -4.50
CA ASP A 64 12.49 1.95 -3.73
C ASP A 64 12.01 3.32 -4.27
N ASP A 65 10.79 3.39 -4.78
CA ASP A 65 10.23 4.57 -5.44
C ASP A 65 11.04 5.07 -6.67
N ASP A 66 11.87 4.20 -7.27
CA ASP A 66 12.60 4.46 -8.50
C ASP A 66 11.84 3.87 -9.71
N ALA A 67 11.38 4.74 -10.60
CA ALA A 67 10.60 4.33 -11.79
C ALA A 67 11.44 3.50 -12.79
N ASN A 68 12.76 3.73 -12.89
CA ASN A 68 13.62 2.94 -13.75
C ASN A 68 13.78 1.52 -13.18
N LYS A 69 14.08 1.42 -11.88
CA LYS A 69 14.15 0.15 -11.19
C LYS A 69 12.82 -0.61 -11.29
N GLN A 70 11.68 0.05 -11.10
CA GLN A 70 10.36 -0.54 -11.30
C GLN A 70 10.21 -1.14 -12.70
N SER A 71 10.62 -0.41 -13.75
CA SER A 71 10.55 -0.90 -15.13
C SER A 71 11.39 -2.17 -15.33
N GLU A 72 12.60 -2.22 -14.77
CA GLU A 72 13.47 -3.40 -14.80
C GLU A 72 12.86 -4.59 -14.04
N LEU A 73 12.18 -4.34 -12.93
CA LEU A 73 11.50 -5.38 -12.15
C LEU A 73 10.27 -5.93 -12.89
N ILE A 74 9.52 -5.08 -13.60
CA ILE A 74 8.44 -5.53 -14.49
C ILE A 74 9.00 -6.39 -15.63
N ASP A 75 10.12 -6.00 -16.25
CA ASP A 75 10.81 -6.81 -17.25
C ASP A 75 11.25 -8.16 -16.69
N THR A 76 11.74 -8.17 -15.47
CA THR A 76 12.12 -9.41 -14.75
C THR A 76 10.89 -10.30 -14.53
N ALA A 77 9.75 -9.74 -14.11
CA ALA A 77 8.50 -10.48 -13.94
C ALA A 77 8.04 -11.12 -15.27
N ILE A 78 8.08 -10.35 -16.37
CA ILE A 78 7.74 -10.83 -17.72
C ILE A 78 8.69 -11.97 -18.13
N ALA A 79 10.00 -11.79 -18.00
CA ALA A 79 11.00 -12.77 -18.38
C ALA A 79 10.90 -14.08 -17.57
N ARG A 80 10.46 -14.00 -16.31
CA ARG A 80 10.22 -15.15 -15.44
C ARG A 80 8.87 -15.85 -15.69
N GLY A 81 8.07 -15.33 -16.62
CA GLY A 81 6.80 -15.93 -17.00
C GLY A 81 5.67 -15.72 -15.99
N ALA A 82 5.73 -14.60 -15.24
CA ALA A 82 4.64 -14.25 -14.32
C ALA A 82 3.31 -14.17 -15.07
N LYS A 83 2.25 -14.69 -14.49
CA LYS A 83 0.89 -14.66 -15.04
C LYS A 83 0.19 -13.35 -14.73
N ALA A 84 0.56 -12.72 -13.62
CA ALA A 84 0.07 -11.42 -13.22
C ALA A 84 1.15 -10.66 -12.42
N ILE A 85 1.00 -9.35 -12.41
CA ILE A 85 1.78 -8.41 -11.58
C ILE A 85 0.81 -7.69 -10.66
N ILE A 86 1.06 -7.74 -9.35
CA ILE A 86 0.45 -6.90 -8.33
C ILE A 86 1.43 -5.76 -8.09
N LEU A 87 1.03 -4.53 -8.35
CA LEU A 87 1.95 -3.39 -8.41
C LEU A 87 1.43 -2.21 -7.60
N ASP A 88 2.16 -1.81 -6.56
CA ASP A 88 2.12 -0.45 -6.07
C ASP A 88 3.22 0.35 -6.78
N ASN A 89 2.85 1.39 -7.52
CA ASN A 89 3.73 1.98 -8.54
C ASN A 89 4.65 3.10 -8.02
N ALA A 90 5.76 3.35 -8.75
CA ALA A 90 6.76 4.38 -8.41
C ALA A 90 6.37 5.81 -8.84
N GLY A 91 5.27 5.97 -9.56
CA GLY A 91 4.76 7.27 -10.01
C GLY A 91 3.75 7.14 -11.13
N ALA A 92 2.69 7.94 -11.07
CA ALA A 92 1.50 7.80 -11.89
C ALA A 92 1.75 7.91 -13.41
N ASP A 93 2.58 8.83 -13.85
CA ASP A 93 2.95 9.00 -15.27
C ASP A 93 4.08 8.06 -15.69
N ALA A 94 5.12 7.94 -14.86
CA ALA A 94 6.31 7.18 -15.18
C ALA A 94 6.02 5.67 -15.36
N THR A 95 4.99 5.16 -14.72
CA THR A 95 4.61 3.73 -14.74
C THR A 95 3.82 3.32 -15.98
N VAL A 96 3.17 4.26 -16.68
CA VAL A 96 2.27 3.97 -17.82
C VAL A 96 2.94 3.10 -18.89
N ALA A 97 4.15 3.44 -19.30
CA ALA A 97 4.87 2.70 -20.35
C ALA A 97 5.20 1.26 -19.92
N ALA A 98 5.59 1.05 -18.67
CA ALA A 98 5.96 -0.26 -18.15
C ALA A 98 4.74 -1.19 -18.02
N VAL A 99 3.59 -0.68 -17.54
CA VAL A 99 2.33 -1.44 -17.47
C VAL A 99 1.81 -1.77 -18.88
N LYS A 100 1.93 -0.84 -19.82
CA LYS A 100 1.60 -1.11 -21.23
C LYS A 100 2.45 -2.23 -21.82
N LYS A 101 3.77 -2.22 -21.54
CA LYS A 101 4.70 -3.28 -21.98
C LYS A 101 4.32 -4.65 -21.38
N ALA A 102 3.96 -4.70 -20.08
CA ALA A 102 3.47 -5.94 -19.45
C ALA A 102 2.23 -6.48 -20.17
N LYS A 103 1.26 -5.61 -20.46
CA LYS A 103 0.05 -5.97 -21.21
C LYS A 103 0.36 -6.51 -22.61
N GLU A 104 1.26 -5.86 -23.36
CA GLU A 104 1.69 -6.30 -24.69
C GLU A 104 2.42 -7.65 -24.64
N ALA A 105 3.12 -7.96 -23.55
CA ALA A 105 3.73 -9.27 -23.30
C ALA A 105 2.72 -10.32 -22.79
N GLY A 106 1.44 -9.98 -22.64
CA GLY A 106 0.40 -10.90 -22.16
C GLY A 106 0.37 -11.09 -20.66
N VAL A 107 1.08 -10.24 -19.88
CA VAL A 107 1.09 -10.27 -18.42
C VAL A 107 0.13 -9.21 -17.89
N ALA A 108 -0.90 -9.65 -17.16
CA ALA A 108 -1.91 -8.78 -16.60
C ALA A 108 -1.36 -8.01 -15.37
N SER A 109 -1.66 -6.70 -15.29
CA SER A 109 -1.29 -5.87 -14.15
C SER A 109 -2.54 -5.49 -13.34
N PHE A 110 -2.43 -5.64 -12.02
CA PHE A 110 -3.40 -5.21 -11.01
C PHE A 110 -2.66 -4.23 -10.10
N LEU A 111 -3.04 -2.95 -10.19
CA LEU A 111 -2.43 -1.91 -9.39
C LEU A 111 -3.15 -1.83 -8.03
N ILE A 112 -2.37 -1.55 -6.99
CA ILE A 112 -2.86 -1.38 -5.62
C ILE A 112 -2.34 -0.04 -5.07
N ASP A 113 -3.02 0.56 -4.10
CA ASP A 113 -2.74 1.85 -3.46
C ASP A 113 -2.65 3.03 -4.44
N ARG A 114 -1.72 2.99 -5.38
CA ARG A 114 -1.43 4.09 -6.31
C ARG A 114 -1.96 3.81 -7.70
N GLU A 115 -2.74 4.76 -8.23
CA GLU A 115 -3.21 4.69 -9.62
C GLU A 115 -2.18 5.26 -10.60
N ILE A 116 -2.35 4.93 -11.88
CA ILE A 116 -1.58 5.55 -12.98
C ILE A 116 -2.48 6.49 -13.79
N ASN A 117 -1.87 7.48 -14.45
CA ASN A 117 -2.57 8.45 -15.32
C ASN A 117 -2.91 7.84 -16.69
N ALA A 118 -3.43 6.61 -16.68
CA ALA A 118 -3.92 5.93 -17.87
C ALA A 118 -5.04 4.95 -17.50
N SER A 119 -5.91 4.67 -18.46
CA SER A 119 -6.98 3.67 -18.37
C SER A 119 -6.88 2.66 -19.50
N GLY A 120 -7.44 1.47 -19.27
CA GLY A 120 -7.51 0.41 -20.28
C GLY A 120 -6.21 -0.36 -20.50
N ILE A 121 -5.18 -0.14 -19.68
CA ILE A 121 -3.91 -0.88 -19.74
C ILE A 121 -3.69 -1.80 -18.54
N ALA A 122 -4.06 -1.40 -17.34
CA ALA A 122 -4.18 -2.29 -16.18
C ALA A 122 -5.57 -2.96 -16.16
N LEU A 123 -5.70 -4.14 -15.57
CA LEU A 123 -7.00 -4.77 -15.38
C LEU A 123 -7.76 -4.21 -14.17
N ALA A 124 -7.03 -3.81 -13.14
CA ALA A 124 -7.58 -3.13 -11.98
C ALA A 124 -6.62 -2.07 -11.44
N GLN A 125 -7.19 -1.04 -10.83
CA GLN A 125 -6.53 -0.03 -10.01
C GLN A 125 -7.33 0.06 -8.72
N ILE A 126 -6.90 -0.70 -7.71
CA ILE A 126 -7.58 -0.86 -6.41
C ILE A 126 -6.90 0.10 -5.45
N VAL A 127 -7.60 1.12 -5.03
CA VAL A 127 -7.03 2.21 -4.23
C VAL A 127 -7.95 2.54 -3.07
N SER A 128 -7.40 3.05 -1.98
CA SER A 128 -8.22 3.62 -0.92
C SER A 128 -9.02 4.82 -1.41
N ASN A 129 -10.20 5.05 -0.84
CA ASN A 129 -10.97 6.27 -1.06
C ASN A 129 -10.28 7.45 -0.35
N ASN A 130 -9.11 7.84 -0.91
CA ASN A 130 -8.21 8.83 -0.32
C ASN A 130 -8.88 10.16 -0.03
N TYR A 131 -9.80 10.60 -0.91
CA TYR A 131 -10.52 11.85 -0.73
C TYR A 131 -11.47 11.78 0.47
N GLN A 132 -12.27 10.71 0.58
CA GLN A 132 -13.17 10.47 1.71
C GLN A 132 -12.38 10.33 3.01
N GLY A 133 -11.29 9.57 3.00
CA GLY A 133 -10.41 9.42 4.16
C GLY A 133 -9.82 10.74 4.61
N ALA A 134 -9.34 11.58 3.66
CA ALA A 134 -8.79 12.89 3.98
C ALA A 134 -9.86 13.83 4.58
N GLN A 135 -11.09 13.77 4.11
CA GLN A 135 -12.19 14.51 4.74
C GLN A 135 -12.42 14.08 6.18
N LEU A 136 -12.39 12.77 6.48
CA LEU A 136 -12.48 12.27 7.86
C LEU A 136 -11.33 12.79 8.74
N GLY A 137 -10.09 12.74 8.24
CA GLY A 137 -8.92 13.26 8.94
C GLY A 137 -9.01 14.77 9.16
N GLY A 138 -9.43 15.52 8.14
CA GLY A 138 -9.65 16.96 8.21
C GLY A 138 -10.70 17.36 9.24
N GLN A 139 -11.83 16.67 9.28
CA GLN A 139 -12.90 16.91 10.26
C GLN A 139 -12.42 16.67 11.69
N GLU A 140 -11.71 15.58 11.94
CA GLU A 140 -11.16 15.33 13.28
C GLU A 140 -10.06 16.34 13.64
N PHE A 141 -9.21 16.74 12.68
CA PHE A 141 -8.21 17.78 12.89
C PHE A 141 -8.83 19.11 13.29
N VAL A 142 -9.87 19.58 12.58
CA VAL A 142 -10.62 20.81 12.90
C VAL A 142 -11.18 20.75 14.33
N LYS A 143 -11.82 19.65 14.68
CA LYS A 143 -12.38 19.42 16.02
C LYS A 143 -11.29 19.46 17.10
N LEU A 144 -10.16 18.78 16.89
CA LEU A 144 -9.03 18.74 17.84
C LEU A 144 -8.39 20.12 18.00
N MET A 145 -8.29 20.90 16.92
CA MET A 145 -7.77 22.27 16.92
C MET A 145 -8.73 23.28 17.58
N GLY A 146 -9.99 22.92 17.82
CA GLY A 146 -11.02 23.85 18.29
C GLY A 146 -11.29 24.98 17.29
N GLU A 147 -11.26 24.65 15.99
CA GLU A 147 -11.59 25.49 14.84
C GLU A 147 -10.69 26.73 14.66
N LYS A 148 -9.51 26.78 15.30
CA LYS A 148 -8.60 27.94 15.26
C LYS A 148 -7.14 27.60 15.55
N GLY A 149 -6.26 28.47 15.05
CA GLY A 149 -4.82 28.41 15.31
C GLY A 149 -4.01 28.12 14.05
N ASN A 150 -2.70 28.27 14.19
CA ASN A 150 -1.76 28.02 13.11
C ASN A 150 -1.47 26.52 13.00
N TYR A 151 -1.45 26.02 11.79
CA TYR A 151 -1.11 24.63 11.51
C TYR A 151 -0.18 24.49 10.30
N VAL A 152 0.38 23.30 10.15
CA VAL A 152 1.21 22.94 9.02
C VAL A 152 0.72 21.64 8.38
N GLU A 153 0.95 21.52 7.08
CA GLU A 153 0.68 20.31 6.31
C GLU A 153 1.98 19.67 5.86
N LEU A 154 2.14 18.37 6.12
CA LEU A 154 3.17 17.53 5.54
C LEU A 154 2.58 16.73 4.38
N VAL A 155 3.08 16.97 3.18
CA VAL A 155 2.59 16.37 1.94
C VAL A 155 3.50 15.22 1.51
N GLY A 156 2.92 14.23 0.86
CA GLY A 156 3.66 13.10 0.29
C GLY A 156 4.42 13.42 -0.98
N LYS A 157 4.79 12.39 -1.72
CA LYS A 157 5.52 12.48 -2.97
C LYS A 157 4.61 13.01 -4.08
N GLU A 158 4.99 14.10 -4.74
CA GLU A 158 4.15 14.78 -5.74
C GLU A 158 3.88 13.96 -7.01
N SER A 159 4.73 12.98 -7.32
CA SER A 159 4.53 12.06 -8.43
C SER A 159 3.48 10.95 -8.14
N ASP A 160 3.01 10.87 -6.91
CA ASP A 160 1.92 10.00 -6.44
C ASP A 160 0.63 10.83 -6.35
N THR A 161 -0.41 10.42 -7.05
CA THR A 161 -1.71 11.12 -7.09
C THR A 161 -2.36 11.20 -5.70
N ASN A 162 -2.09 10.22 -4.81
CA ASN A 162 -2.63 10.20 -3.45
C ASN A 162 -2.23 11.47 -2.65
N ALA A 163 -1.02 12.01 -2.86
CA ALA A 163 -0.55 13.21 -2.18
C ALA A 163 -1.48 14.42 -2.45
N GLY A 164 -1.81 14.65 -3.72
CA GLY A 164 -2.71 15.73 -4.12
C GLY A 164 -4.16 15.49 -3.70
N ILE A 165 -4.63 14.25 -3.80
CA ILE A 165 -6.02 13.88 -3.44
C ILE A 165 -6.25 14.05 -1.94
N ARG A 166 -5.30 13.59 -1.08
CA ARG A 166 -5.40 13.77 0.38
C ARG A 166 -5.33 15.24 0.77
N SER A 167 -4.37 15.99 0.22
CA SER A 167 -4.25 17.45 0.46
C SER A 167 -5.55 18.15 0.10
N LYS A 168 -6.13 17.87 -1.08
CA LYS A 168 -7.43 18.43 -1.48
C LYS A 168 -8.54 18.08 -0.49
N GLY A 169 -8.65 16.83 -0.07
CA GLY A 169 -9.67 16.39 0.87
C GLY A 169 -9.55 17.08 2.24
N TYR A 170 -8.33 17.33 2.73
CA TYR A 170 -8.08 18.11 3.93
C TYR A 170 -8.52 19.55 3.75
N HIS A 171 -8.12 20.23 2.67
CA HIS A 171 -8.44 21.63 2.42
C HIS A 171 -9.92 21.86 2.19
N ASP A 172 -10.63 20.97 1.50
CA ASP A 172 -12.08 21.08 1.32
C ASP A 172 -12.87 21.05 2.65
N VAL A 173 -12.23 20.63 3.75
CA VAL A 173 -12.80 20.67 5.10
C VAL A 173 -12.22 21.82 5.92
N ILE A 174 -10.90 21.91 6.01
CA ILE A 174 -10.21 22.83 6.94
C ILE A 174 -10.40 24.30 6.52
N ASP A 175 -10.44 24.58 5.22
CA ASP A 175 -10.57 25.95 4.69
C ASP A 175 -11.95 26.59 4.94
N GLU A 176 -12.95 25.78 5.33
CA GLU A 176 -14.25 26.29 5.81
C GLU A 176 -14.13 27.02 7.18
N TYR A 177 -12.99 26.86 7.88
CA TYR A 177 -12.75 27.45 9.20
C TYR A 177 -11.71 28.56 9.11
N PRO A 178 -12.15 29.84 8.97
CA PRO A 178 -11.27 30.96 8.66
C PRO A 178 -10.24 31.29 9.74
N ASP A 179 -10.42 30.80 10.97
CA ASP A 179 -9.46 30.97 12.07
C ASP A 179 -8.38 29.88 12.14
N LEU A 180 -8.48 28.84 11.31
CA LEU A 180 -7.39 27.90 11.05
C LEU A 180 -6.48 28.46 9.95
N LYS A 181 -5.21 28.66 10.26
CA LYS A 181 -4.24 29.27 9.35
C LYS A 181 -3.11 28.31 9.02
N MET A 182 -3.05 27.86 7.79
CA MET A 182 -1.89 27.10 7.31
C MET A 182 -0.70 28.06 7.17
N VAL A 183 0.36 27.82 7.95
CA VAL A 183 1.57 28.67 7.94
C VAL A 183 2.74 28.02 7.21
N SER A 184 2.67 26.73 6.93
CA SER A 184 3.64 26.01 6.11
C SER A 184 3.00 24.77 5.49
N ARG A 185 3.43 24.46 4.27
CA ARG A 185 3.13 23.21 3.55
C ARG A 185 4.42 22.70 2.94
N GLN A 186 4.84 21.50 3.30
CA GLN A 186 6.12 20.94 2.88
C GLN A 186 5.95 19.47 2.46
N SER A 187 6.53 19.08 1.31
CA SER A 187 6.65 17.67 0.98
C SER A 187 7.78 17.02 1.78
N ALA A 188 7.50 15.86 2.35
CA ALA A 188 8.47 14.98 2.97
C ALA A 188 8.46 13.57 2.33
N ASN A 189 7.89 13.43 1.12
CA ASN A 189 7.99 12.27 0.23
C ASN A 189 7.63 10.92 0.87
N TRP A 190 6.65 10.90 1.77
CA TRP A 190 6.25 9.72 2.56
C TRP A 190 7.32 9.19 3.52
N ASP A 191 8.39 9.94 3.77
CA ASP A 191 9.58 9.52 4.50
C ASP A 191 9.65 10.13 5.90
N GLN A 192 9.94 9.29 6.91
CA GLN A 192 9.97 9.69 8.32
C GLN A 192 11.11 10.66 8.62
N GLN A 193 12.29 10.40 8.07
CA GLN A 193 13.47 11.22 8.36
C GLN A 193 13.36 12.60 7.71
N GLN A 194 12.84 12.67 6.48
CA GLN A 194 12.58 13.95 5.82
C GLN A 194 11.52 14.74 6.59
N ALA A 195 10.45 14.10 7.07
CA ALA A 195 9.43 14.74 7.87
C ALA A 195 10.00 15.30 9.18
N PHE A 196 10.86 14.54 9.86
CA PHE A 196 11.57 15.02 11.05
C PHE A 196 12.38 16.30 10.75
N GLN A 197 13.22 16.29 9.73
CA GLN A 197 14.06 17.43 9.33
C GLN A 197 13.22 18.65 8.90
N LYS A 198 12.15 18.43 8.15
CA LYS A 198 11.22 19.50 7.76
C LYS A 198 10.54 20.10 8.97
N MET A 199 10.11 19.26 9.91
CA MET A 199 9.43 19.71 11.11
C MET A 199 10.34 20.54 12.03
N GLU A 200 11.62 20.17 12.18
CA GLU A 200 12.61 20.99 12.90
C GLU A 200 12.70 22.39 12.31
N SER A 201 12.83 22.48 10.97
CA SER A 201 12.90 23.76 10.26
C SER A 201 11.61 24.58 10.38
N ILE A 202 10.45 23.91 10.32
CA ILE A 202 9.14 24.54 10.47
C ILE A 202 8.98 25.13 11.87
N LEU A 203 9.38 24.42 12.93
CA LEU A 203 9.30 24.88 14.32
C LEU A 203 10.13 26.13 14.57
N GLN A 204 11.33 26.21 13.97
CA GLN A 204 12.19 27.39 14.06
C GLN A 204 11.54 28.62 13.41
N ALA A 205 10.93 28.43 12.24
CA ALA A 205 10.28 29.51 11.50
C ALA A 205 8.89 29.89 12.05
N ASN A 206 8.18 28.95 12.65
CA ASN A 206 6.79 29.08 13.07
C ASN A 206 6.57 28.58 14.51
N PRO A 207 7.09 29.26 15.55
CA PRO A 207 7.04 28.79 16.93
C PRO A 207 5.61 28.66 17.49
N ASN A 208 4.64 29.31 16.86
CA ASN A 208 3.24 29.40 17.35
C ASN A 208 2.29 28.40 16.69
N ILE A 209 2.79 27.35 16.03
CA ILE A 209 1.93 26.30 15.49
C ILE A 209 1.22 25.52 16.59
N LYS A 210 0.02 25.06 16.30
CA LYS A 210 -0.85 24.29 17.21
C LYS A 210 -1.15 22.89 16.66
N GLY A 211 -1.00 22.70 15.35
CA GLY A 211 -1.31 21.43 14.71
C GLY A 211 -0.43 21.11 13.52
N VAL A 212 -0.33 19.80 13.26
CA VAL A 212 0.28 19.20 12.07
C VAL A 212 -0.74 18.22 11.49
N ILE A 213 -1.11 18.41 10.23
CA ILE A 213 -1.83 17.40 9.47
C ILE A 213 -0.87 16.75 8.48
N SER A 214 -0.76 15.44 8.53
CA SER A 214 0.21 14.68 7.75
C SER A 214 -0.47 13.83 6.69
N GLY A 215 0.11 13.82 5.49
CA GLY A 215 -0.37 13.01 4.39
C GLY A 215 -0.23 11.50 4.62
N ASN A 216 0.68 11.07 5.53
CA ASN A 216 0.76 9.68 5.95
C ASN A 216 1.31 9.52 7.38
N ASP A 217 1.24 8.30 7.90
CA ASP A 217 1.65 7.94 9.26
C ASP A 217 3.18 7.99 9.45
N THR A 218 3.93 7.57 8.45
CA THR A 218 5.40 7.59 8.51
C THR A 218 5.90 9.02 8.69
N MET A 219 5.35 9.99 7.96
CA MET A 219 5.67 11.40 8.16
C MET A 219 5.12 11.94 9.49
N ALA A 220 3.94 11.48 9.94
CA ALA A 220 3.38 11.87 11.25
C ALA A 220 4.29 11.43 12.41
N MET A 221 4.86 10.23 12.35
CA MET A 221 5.86 9.76 13.32
C MET A 221 7.13 10.60 13.30
N GLY A 222 7.61 11.00 12.13
CA GLY A 222 8.74 11.92 11.99
C GLY A 222 8.45 13.29 12.61
N ALA A 223 7.26 13.83 12.35
CA ALA A 223 6.82 15.08 12.96
C ALA A 223 6.72 14.97 14.50
N GLU A 224 6.09 13.90 14.99
CA GLU A 224 5.98 13.66 16.44
C GLU A 224 7.35 13.58 17.11
N ALA A 225 8.31 12.89 16.49
CA ALA A 225 9.67 12.79 17.01
C ALA A 225 10.35 14.17 17.10
N ALA A 226 10.24 15.02 16.08
CA ALA A 226 10.77 16.38 16.10
C ALA A 226 10.09 17.26 17.17
N LEU A 227 8.77 17.13 17.33
CA LEU A 227 8.02 17.83 18.36
C LEU A 227 8.44 17.41 19.76
N LYS A 228 8.62 16.12 20.01
CA LYS A 228 9.14 15.61 21.30
C LYS A 228 10.55 16.14 21.59
N ALA A 229 11.44 16.14 20.60
CA ALA A 229 12.79 16.66 20.73
C ALA A 229 12.81 18.18 21.05
N ALA A 230 11.86 18.93 20.54
CA ALA A 230 11.69 20.36 20.80
C ALA A 230 10.89 20.69 22.08
N GLY A 231 10.45 19.67 22.84
CA GLY A 231 9.59 19.87 24.02
C GLY A 231 8.18 20.39 23.69
N ARG A 232 7.70 20.17 22.46
CA ARG A 232 6.42 20.65 21.94
C ARG A 232 5.37 19.54 21.78
N SER A 233 5.26 18.65 22.75
CA SER A 233 4.23 17.60 22.75
C SER A 233 2.80 18.13 22.94
N ASP A 234 2.63 19.45 23.10
CA ASP A 234 1.36 20.16 23.11
C ASP A 234 0.73 20.28 21.71
N ILE A 235 1.51 20.09 20.64
CA ILE A 235 1.05 20.25 19.27
C ILE A 235 0.27 19.00 18.83
N ILE A 236 -0.91 19.24 18.26
CA ILE A 236 -1.80 18.20 17.73
C ILE A 236 -1.21 17.63 16.45
N VAL A 237 -1.13 16.30 16.33
CA VAL A 237 -0.72 15.59 15.10
C VAL A 237 -1.83 14.65 14.67
N VAL A 238 -2.19 14.70 13.38
CA VAL A 238 -3.12 13.78 12.73
C VAL A 238 -2.41 13.15 11.53
N GLY A 239 -2.44 11.82 11.44
CA GLY A 239 -1.83 11.02 10.38
C GLY A 239 -2.81 10.47 9.37
N PHE A 240 -2.32 9.59 8.51
CA PHE A 240 -3.07 8.82 7.53
C PHE A 240 -2.31 7.51 7.28
N ASP A 241 -2.93 6.38 7.22
CA ASP A 241 -2.61 4.99 6.88
C ASP A 241 -3.18 4.00 7.91
N GLY A 242 -3.17 4.33 9.22
CA GLY A 242 -3.60 3.41 10.27
C GLY A 242 -2.53 2.39 10.65
N SER A 243 -1.26 2.80 10.69
CA SER A 243 -0.13 1.96 11.05
C SER A 243 -0.16 1.55 12.52
N ASN A 244 0.48 0.41 12.84
CA ASN A 244 0.63 -0.05 14.23
C ASN A 244 1.41 0.96 15.08
N ASP A 245 2.42 1.62 14.52
CA ASP A 245 3.25 2.59 15.25
C ASP A 245 2.42 3.82 15.64
N VAL A 246 1.59 4.33 14.73
CA VAL A 246 0.68 5.45 15.03
C VAL A 246 -0.45 5.02 15.93
N ARG A 247 -1.01 3.82 15.79
CA ARG A 247 -1.93 3.24 16.76
C ARG A 247 -1.33 3.31 18.19
N ASP A 248 -0.11 2.84 18.34
CA ASP A 248 0.56 2.81 19.66
C ASP A 248 0.86 4.23 20.17
N SER A 249 1.23 5.17 19.29
CA SER A 249 1.37 6.58 19.65
C SER A 249 0.02 7.18 20.11
N ILE A 250 -1.09 6.89 19.41
CA ILE A 250 -2.43 7.34 19.82
C ILE A 250 -2.78 6.81 21.22
N MET A 251 -2.55 5.52 21.46
CA MET A 251 -2.81 4.90 22.77
C MET A 251 -1.98 5.49 23.90
N GLN A 252 -0.79 6.00 23.60
CA GLN A 252 0.10 6.69 24.54
C GLN A 252 -0.18 8.20 24.68
N GLY A 253 -1.13 8.74 23.93
CA GLY A 253 -1.51 10.16 23.96
C GLY A 253 -0.60 11.09 23.14
N GLY A 254 0.24 10.54 22.28
CA GLY A 254 1.07 11.26 21.32
C GLY A 254 0.26 11.80 20.13
N ILE A 255 0.35 11.16 18.96
CA ILE A 255 -0.51 11.43 17.80
C ILE A 255 -1.98 11.31 18.24
N LYS A 256 -2.86 12.17 17.71
CA LYS A 256 -4.25 12.26 18.20
C LYS A 256 -5.23 11.43 17.40
N ALA A 257 -4.98 11.27 16.10
CA ALA A 257 -5.79 10.47 15.21
C ALA A 257 -5.02 10.06 13.95
N THR A 258 -5.49 9.05 13.26
CA THR A 258 -5.07 8.69 11.90
C THR A 258 -6.26 8.18 11.11
N VAL A 259 -6.10 8.08 9.79
CA VAL A 259 -7.11 7.51 8.90
C VAL A 259 -6.59 6.18 8.38
N LEU A 260 -7.28 5.10 8.69
CA LEU A 260 -6.86 3.76 8.28
C LEU A 260 -7.21 3.51 6.82
N GLN A 261 -6.21 3.07 6.06
CA GLN A 261 -6.32 2.47 4.74
C GLN A 261 -6.24 0.93 4.87
N PRO A 262 -7.08 0.15 4.19
CA PRO A 262 -7.07 -1.30 4.31
C PRO A 262 -5.98 -1.97 3.43
N ALA A 263 -4.71 -1.52 3.53
CA ALA A 263 -3.59 -1.89 2.65
C ALA A 263 -3.44 -3.41 2.43
N TYR A 264 -3.45 -4.16 3.54
CA TYR A 264 -3.36 -5.62 3.48
C TYR A 264 -4.50 -6.23 2.66
N ARG A 265 -5.73 -5.72 2.82
CA ARG A 265 -6.91 -6.20 2.11
C ARG A 265 -6.94 -5.75 0.65
N GLU A 266 -6.46 -4.55 0.33
CA GLU A 266 -6.29 -4.08 -1.05
C GLU A 266 -5.41 -5.04 -1.85
N ALA A 267 -4.27 -5.38 -1.29
CA ALA A 267 -3.33 -6.30 -1.92
C ALA A 267 -3.91 -7.71 -2.10
N GLN A 268 -4.63 -8.23 -1.09
CA GLN A 268 -5.35 -9.50 -1.23
C GLN A 268 -6.38 -9.47 -2.36
N LEU A 269 -7.15 -8.37 -2.46
CA LEU A 269 -8.17 -8.21 -3.50
C LEU A 269 -7.53 -8.18 -4.90
N GLY A 270 -6.36 -7.52 -5.04
CA GLY A 270 -5.58 -7.56 -6.27
C GLY A 270 -5.25 -8.98 -6.72
N VAL A 271 -4.78 -9.80 -5.78
CA VAL A 271 -4.46 -11.23 -6.05
C VAL A 271 -5.71 -12.06 -6.34
N GLU A 272 -6.81 -11.86 -5.61
CA GLU A 272 -8.09 -12.54 -5.87
C GLU A 272 -8.60 -12.26 -7.29
N GLN A 273 -8.50 -11.02 -7.74
CA GLN A 273 -8.87 -10.63 -9.10
C GLN A 273 -7.90 -11.18 -10.16
N ALA A 274 -6.61 -11.24 -9.83
CA ALA A 274 -5.60 -11.87 -10.68
C ALA A 274 -5.89 -13.38 -10.84
N ASP A 275 -6.19 -14.08 -9.76
CA ASP A 275 -6.59 -15.51 -9.78
C ASP A 275 -7.81 -15.73 -10.67
N ALA A 276 -8.87 -14.94 -10.48
CA ALA A 276 -10.07 -15.02 -11.30
C ALA A 276 -9.76 -14.83 -12.80
N TYR A 277 -8.94 -13.84 -13.12
CA TYR A 277 -8.54 -13.56 -14.49
C TYR A 277 -7.64 -14.67 -15.08
N ILE A 278 -6.69 -15.19 -14.32
CA ILE A 278 -5.81 -16.28 -14.78
C ILE A 278 -6.66 -17.50 -15.15
N LYS A 279 -7.62 -17.87 -14.31
CA LYS A 279 -8.47 -19.06 -14.48
C LYS A 279 -9.56 -18.91 -15.55
N THR A 280 -10.18 -17.75 -15.64
CA THR A 280 -11.39 -17.58 -16.45
C THR A 280 -11.25 -16.57 -17.60
N LYS A 281 -10.18 -15.79 -17.63
CA LYS A 281 -9.97 -14.64 -18.52
C LYS A 281 -11.04 -13.54 -18.36
N THR A 282 -11.79 -13.56 -17.26
CA THR A 282 -12.78 -12.54 -16.94
C THR A 282 -12.11 -11.36 -16.23
N ALA A 283 -12.10 -10.20 -16.87
CA ALA A 283 -11.62 -8.97 -16.25
C ALA A 283 -12.59 -8.49 -15.16
N PRO A 284 -12.10 -7.74 -14.14
CA PRO A 284 -12.97 -7.04 -13.21
C PRO A 284 -13.99 -6.15 -13.91
N LYS A 285 -15.17 -5.94 -13.31
CA LYS A 285 -16.25 -5.13 -13.88
C LYS A 285 -15.86 -3.67 -14.08
N THR A 286 -15.04 -3.16 -13.18
CA THR A 286 -14.51 -1.80 -13.19
C THR A 286 -13.00 -1.85 -12.99
N GLU A 287 -12.27 -1.05 -13.75
CA GLU A 287 -10.82 -0.90 -13.60
C GLU A 287 -10.50 -0.18 -12.28
N LYS A 288 -11.06 1.01 -12.07
CA LYS A 288 -10.85 1.79 -10.83
C LYS A 288 -11.83 1.34 -9.74
N GLN A 289 -11.29 0.95 -8.60
CA GLN A 289 -12.04 0.45 -7.44
C GLN A 289 -11.58 1.17 -6.19
N LEU A 290 -12.54 1.75 -5.45
CA LEU A 290 -12.26 2.49 -4.22
C LEU A 290 -12.63 1.65 -3.01
N MET A 291 -11.76 1.62 -2.00
CA MET A 291 -12.01 1.03 -0.69
C MET A 291 -12.10 2.15 0.36
N ASP A 292 -13.19 2.22 1.09
CA ASP A 292 -13.40 3.28 2.07
C ASP A 292 -12.40 3.19 3.23
N CYS A 293 -11.94 4.35 3.66
CA CYS A 293 -11.08 4.56 4.80
C CYS A 293 -11.89 4.67 6.10
N ALA A 294 -11.24 4.46 7.25
CA ALA A 294 -11.84 4.57 8.56
C ALA A 294 -11.04 5.50 9.48
N LEU A 295 -11.72 6.41 10.20
CA LEU A 295 -11.07 7.25 11.18
C LEU A 295 -10.67 6.43 12.42
N ILE A 296 -9.43 6.58 12.84
CA ILE A 296 -8.87 5.97 14.05
C ILE A 296 -8.57 7.07 15.07
N THR A 297 -9.12 6.91 16.25
CA THR A 297 -8.98 7.80 17.41
C THR A 297 -8.67 6.96 18.66
N PRO A 298 -8.41 7.53 19.83
CA PRO A 298 -8.23 6.76 21.07
C PRO A 298 -9.37 5.78 21.38
N SER A 299 -10.59 6.04 20.86
CA SER A 299 -11.76 5.18 21.15
C SER A 299 -11.74 3.83 20.43
N ASN A 300 -11.01 3.69 19.33
CA ASN A 300 -10.95 2.48 18.52
C ASN A 300 -9.53 2.04 18.11
N ALA A 301 -8.50 2.79 18.48
CA ALA A 301 -7.11 2.50 18.12
C ALA A 301 -6.69 1.07 18.52
N ALA A 302 -7.10 0.59 19.70
CA ALA A 302 -6.79 -0.77 20.15
C ALA A 302 -7.30 -1.90 19.23
N LYS A 303 -8.22 -1.58 18.32
CA LYS A 303 -8.75 -2.54 17.33
C LYS A 303 -7.93 -2.58 16.03
N VAL A 304 -7.01 -1.66 15.85
CA VAL A 304 -6.15 -1.61 14.64
C VAL A 304 -5.02 -2.63 14.76
N ASP A 305 -4.83 -3.41 13.71
CA ASP A 305 -3.69 -4.31 13.59
C ASP A 305 -3.40 -4.59 12.11
N THR A 306 -2.15 -4.37 11.70
CA THR A 306 -1.67 -4.64 10.33
C THR A 306 -2.58 -4.01 9.27
N PHE A 307 -2.87 -2.70 9.42
CA PHE A 307 -3.73 -1.92 8.52
C PHE A 307 -5.14 -2.51 8.34
N GLN A 308 -5.67 -3.09 9.40
CA GLN A 308 -7.03 -3.63 9.47
C GLN A 308 -7.69 -3.21 10.78
N LEU A 309 -8.99 -2.96 10.72
CA LEU A 309 -9.81 -2.69 11.91
C LEU A 309 -10.51 -4.00 12.30
N LYS A 310 -10.12 -4.55 13.44
CA LYS A 310 -10.76 -5.75 14.00
C LYS A 310 -12.16 -5.40 14.52
N PRO A 311 -13.11 -6.34 14.42
CA PRO A 311 -14.48 -6.15 14.90
C PRO A 311 -14.60 -5.75 16.37
#